data_8cf328b9be35f6c7687b59869f4ef529
#
_entry.id   8cf328b9be35f6c7687b59869f4ef529
#
_cell.length_a   1.000
_cell.length_b   1.000
_cell.length_c   1.000
_cell.angle_alpha   90.00
_cell.angle_beta   90.00
_cell.angle_gamma   90.00
#
_symmetry.space_group_name_H-M   'P 1'
#
loop_
_entity.id
_entity.type
_entity.pdbx_description
1 polymer ?
#
loop_
_entity_poly.entity_id
_entity_poly.type
_entity_poly.pdbx_seq_one_letter_code
_entity_poly.pdbx_strand_id
1 'polypeptide(L)'
;AITQTYPKVACEMGDTVLEVKDLCHPTEFAHIDFSLRKGEILGFYGLVGAGRTELMQALSGVSRPSSGEIVLNGKAVHFKQPADAIHAGIVCVPEERQKQGAIIELPIAQNISLPQLSKLNPNGVLNDAKEWALADEYAKRLQVKAFSWKQAVETLSGGNQQKVVIGKWLATHPDVIILDEPTKGIDIGSKAAVHQFMSELVSHGLAVIMVSSELPEVMGMADRIIVMHEGLMVAEYQAGEATAETIVSAASGAGKEAA
;
A
#
# COMPACT_ATOMS: atom_id res chain seq x y z
N ALA A 1 19.23 -23.98 -1.10
CA ALA A 1 18.12 -23.08 -0.75
C ALA A 1 18.60 -21.66 -1.03
N ILE A 2 17.98 -20.98 -1.98
CA ILE A 2 18.23 -19.56 -2.20
C ILE A 2 17.55 -18.85 -1.04
N THR A 3 18.31 -18.39 -0.07
CA THR A 3 17.81 -17.56 1.02
C THR A 3 17.46 -16.21 0.41
N GLN A 4 16.18 -15.94 0.25
CA GLN A 4 15.71 -14.66 -0.25
C GLN A 4 16.03 -13.61 0.83
N THR A 5 16.97 -12.72 0.52
CA THR A 5 17.34 -11.64 1.42
C THR A 5 16.46 -10.44 1.10
N TYR A 6 15.67 -10.01 2.07
CA TYR A 6 14.83 -8.81 1.93
C TYR A 6 15.65 -7.56 2.26
N PRO A 7 15.59 -6.52 1.43
CA PRO A 7 16.39 -5.30 1.60
C PRO A 7 15.76 -4.36 2.63
N LYS A 8 15.50 -4.86 3.83
CA LYS A 8 14.96 -4.03 4.90
C LYS A 8 16.04 -3.15 5.50
N VAL A 9 15.76 -1.86 5.59
CA VAL A 9 16.60 -0.88 6.28
C VAL A 9 15.95 -0.53 7.62
N ALA A 10 16.72 -0.57 8.70
CA ALA A 10 16.28 -0.05 9.98
C ALA A 10 16.16 1.47 9.90
N CYS A 11 14.97 2.00 10.12
CA CYS A 11 14.69 3.42 10.15
C CYS A 11 14.29 3.85 11.55
N GLU A 12 14.65 5.06 11.92
CA GLU A 12 14.12 5.69 13.12
C GLU A 12 12.65 6.02 12.88
N MET A 13 11.79 5.51 13.75
CA MET A 13 10.35 5.75 13.65
C MET A 13 10.02 7.12 14.23
N GLY A 14 9.27 7.91 13.45
CA GLY A 14 8.77 9.21 13.85
C GLY A 14 7.45 9.15 14.63
N ASP A 15 6.71 10.24 14.55
CA ASP A 15 5.41 10.38 15.19
C ASP A 15 4.35 9.47 14.57
N THR A 16 3.30 9.19 15.33
CA THR A 16 2.12 8.49 14.83
C THR A 16 1.43 9.34 13.77
N VAL A 17 1.22 8.76 12.59
CA VAL A 17 0.56 9.41 11.45
C VAL A 17 -0.88 8.96 11.29
N LEU A 18 -1.16 7.69 11.56
CA LEU A 18 -2.48 7.08 11.42
C LEU A 18 -2.85 6.34 12.69
N GLU A 19 -4.07 6.54 13.16
CA GLU A 19 -4.69 5.74 14.22
C GLU A 19 -6.05 5.26 13.73
N VAL A 20 -6.31 3.98 13.93
CA VAL A 20 -7.59 3.34 13.64
C VAL A 20 -8.15 2.85 14.96
N LYS A 21 -9.36 3.27 15.30
CA LYS A 21 -9.98 3.03 16.61
C LYS A 21 -11.33 2.36 16.43
N ASP A 22 -11.42 1.13 16.89
CA ASP A 22 -12.64 0.29 16.88
C ASP A 22 -13.39 0.36 15.53
N LEU A 23 -12.64 0.27 14.43
CA LEU A 23 -13.22 0.40 13.09
C LEU A 23 -13.95 -0.88 12.73
N CYS A 24 -15.22 -0.74 12.31
CA CYS A 24 -16.07 -1.84 11.89
C CYS A 24 -16.64 -1.57 10.49
N HIS A 25 -16.83 -2.63 9.74
CA HIS A 25 -17.56 -2.66 8.49
C HIS A 25 -18.84 -3.49 8.66
N PRO A 26 -19.92 -3.24 7.94
CA PRO A 26 -21.16 -4.00 8.10
C PRO A 26 -21.02 -5.53 8.01
N THR A 27 -20.07 -6.02 7.18
CA THR A 27 -19.95 -7.45 6.87
C THR A 27 -18.51 -7.98 6.86
N GLU A 28 -17.50 -7.12 6.63
CA GLU A 28 -16.18 -7.60 6.23
C GLU A 28 -15.14 -7.65 7.37
N PHE A 29 -15.24 -6.73 8.31
CA PHE A 29 -14.35 -6.67 9.46
C PHE A 29 -14.99 -5.96 10.64
N ALA A 30 -14.45 -6.20 11.84
CA ALA A 30 -14.92 -5.58 13.07
C ALA A 30 -13.78 -5.37 14.06
N HIS A 31 -13.95 -4.35 14.89
CA HIS A 31 -13.07 -4.05 16.03
C HIS A 31 -11.59 -3.94 15.66
N ILE A 32 -11.30 -3.18 14.60
CA ILE A 32 -9.94 -2.97 14.15
C ILE A 32 -9.32 -1.79 14.91
N ASP A 33 -8.24 -2.08 15.62
CA ASP A 33 -7.48 -1.10 16.40
C ASP A 33 -5.99 -1.21 16.09
N PHE A 34 -5.40 -0.17 15.53
CA PHE A 34 -3.96 -0.08 15.36
C PHE A 34 -3.51 1.36 15.15
N SER A 35 -2.22 1.59 15.30
CA SER A 35 -1.57 2.84 14.94
C SER A 35 -0.42 2.58 13.96
N LEU A 36 -0.05 3.60 13.20
CA LEU A 36 1.03 3.57 12.23
C LEU A 36 1.89 4.82 12.40
N ARG A 37 3.21 4.62 12.46
CA ARG A 37 4.19 5.70 12.63
C ARG A 37 4.88 6.04 11.32
N LYS A 38 5.35 7.27 11.19
CA LYS A 38 6.24 7.66 10.09
C LYS A 38 7.51 6.80 10.14
N GLY A 39 7.95 6.34 8.97
CA GLY A 39 9.11 5.47 8.86
C GLY A 39 8.86 4.00 9.24
N GLU A 40 7.60 3.60 9.42
CA GLU A 40 7.21 2.22 9.75
C GLU A 40 6.64 1.51 8.52
N ILE A 41 6.98 0.23 8.38
CA ILE A 41 6.28 -0.72 7.52
C ILE A 41 5.44 -1.61 8.44
N LEU A 42 4.12 -1.45 8.38
CA LEU A 42 3.16 -2.30 9.08
C LEU A 42 2.64 -3.36 8.12
N GLY A 43 2.93 -4.63 8.41
CA GLY A 43 2.46 -5.76 7.63
C GLY A 43 1.13 -6.30 8.11
N PHE A 44 0.23 -6.60 7.19
CA PHE A 44 -1.00 -7.35 7.44
C PHE A 44 -0.90 -8.71 6.77
N TYR A 45 -1.08 -9.76 7.55
CA TYR A 45 -1.10 -11.13 7.10
C TYR A 45 -2.42 -11.82 7.46
N GLY A 46 -2.86 -12.72 6.63
CA GLY A 46 -4.05 -13.54 6.84
C GLY A 46 -4.32 -14.40 5.61
N LEU A 47 -5.19 -15.38 5.76
CA LEU A 47 -5.64 -16.20 4.65
C LEU A 47 -6.62 -15.44 3.75
N VAL A 48 -6.90 -15.98 2.58
CA VAL A 48 -7.92 -15.44 1.66
C VAL A 48 -9.25 -15.31 2.40
N GLY A 49 -9.91 -14.16 2.27
CA GLY A 49 -11.15 -13.87 2.97
C GLY A 49 -10.99 -13.38 4.41
N ALA A 50 -9.77 -13.06 4.85
CA ALA A 50 -9.53 -12.53 6.21
C ALA A 50 -10.01 -11.09 6.42
N GLY A 51 -10.40 -10.37 5.37
CA GLY A 51 -10.89 -8.99 5.45
C GLY A 51 -9.80 -7.93 5.30
N ARG A 52 -8.59 -8.31 4.91
CA ARG A 52 -7.44 -7.38 4.76
C ARG A 52 -7.69 -6.33 3.67
N THR A 53 -8.03 -6.76 2.48
CA THR A 53 -8.29 -5.87 1.34
C THR A 53 -9.47 -4.94 1.63
N GLU A 54 -10.52 -5.43 2.23
CA GLU A 54 -11.71 -4.67 2.60
C GLU A 54 -11.38 -3.59 3.65
N LEU A 55 -10.50 -3.89 4.60
CA LEU A 55 -9.97 -2.90 5.54
C LEU A 55 -9.20 -1.80 4.81
N MET A 56 -8.32 -2.16 3.87
CA MET A 56 -7.56 -1.19 3.08
C MET A 56 -8.47 -0.32 2.21
N GLN A 57 -9.53 -0.89 1.68
CA GLN A 57 -10.56 -0.16 0.93
C GLN A 57 -11.28 0.87 1.83
N ALA A 58 -11.59 0.53 3.07
CA ALA A 58 -12.17 1.48 4.02
C ALA A 58 -11.20 2.62 4.36
N LEU A 59 -9.93 2.32 4.59
CA LEU A 59 -8.90 3.32 4.88
C LEU A 59 -8.62 4.26 3.70
N SER A 60 -8.85 3.81 2.49
CA SER A 60 -8.64 4.59 1.25
C SER A 60 -9.92 5.21 0.66
N GLY A 61 -11.04 5.13 1.37
CA GLY A 61 -12.30 5.77 0.96
C GLY A 61 -13.07 5.03 -0.14
N VAL A 62 -12.69 3.81 -0.50
CA VAL A 62 -13.39 2.97 -1.48
C VAL A 62 -14.67 2.39 -0.88
N SER A 63 -14.64 1.98 0.39
CA SER A 63 -15.80 1.54 1.14
C SER A 63 -16.01 2.41 2.39
N ARG A 64 -17.18 2.30 3.00
CA ARG A 64 -17.51 3.07 4.21
C ARG A 64 -17.59 2.16 5.42
N PRO A 65 -16.83 2.44 6.49
CA PRO A 65 -17.02 1.75 7.76
C PRO A 65 -18.39 2.09 8.35
N SER A 66 -18.93 1.18 9.13
CA SER A 66 -20.20 1.36 9.84
C SER A 66 -20.05 2.10 11.18
N SER A 67 -18.89 1.97 11.81
CA SER A 67 -18.55 2.61 13.08
C SER A 67 -17.05 2.67 13.28
N GLY A 68 -16.62 3.33 14.35
CA GLY A 68 -15.22 3.53 14.66
C GLY A 68 -14.68 4.83 14.08
N GLU A 69 -13.39 5.04 14.24
CA GLU A 69 -12.73 6.30 13.90
C GLU A 69 -11.41 6.06 13.19
N ILE A 70 -11.14 6.89 12.19
CA ILE A 70 -9.83 7.01 11.52
C ILE A 70 -9.28 8.38 11.87
N VAL A 71 -8.09 8.42 12.47
CA VAL A 71 -7.39 9.65 12.83
C VAL A 71 -6.10 9.75 12.01
N LEU A 72 -5.96 10.81 11.24
CA LEU A 72 -4.80 11.08 10.40
C LEU A 72 -4.13 12.38 10.85
N ASN A 73 -2.84 12.31 11.18
CA ASN A 73 -2.09 13.45 11.70
C ASN A 73 -2.81 14.16 12.87
N GLY A 74 -3.37 13.36 13.80
CA GLY A 74 -4.09 13.86 14.98
C GLY A 74 -5.49 14.40 14.71
N LYS A 75 -6.01 14.29 13.50
CA LYS A 75 -7.36 14.76 13.13
C LYS A 75 -8.24 13.60 12.71
N ALA A 76 -9.44 13.52 13.25
CA ALA A 76 -10.46 12.58 12.79
C ALA A 76 -10.84 12.91 11.35
N VAL A 77 -10.84 11.87 10.49
CA VAL A 77 -11.19 11.98 9.07
C VAL A 77 -12.37 11.07 8.73
N HIS A 78 -13.13 11.49 7.74
CA HIS A 78 -14.28 10.74 7.25
C HIS A 78 -14.30 10.81 5.73
N PHE A 79 -14.01 9.68 5.09
CA PHE A 79 -13.92 9.61 3.64
C PHE A 79 -15.24 9.16 3.04
N LYS A 80 -15.82 9.98 2.16
CA LYS A 80 -17.01 9.64 1.40
C LYS A 80 -16.67 8.96 0.07
N GLN A 81 -15.47 9.19 -0.42
CA GLN A 81 -14.96 8.72 -1.71
C GLN A 81 -13.42 8.67 -1.68
N PRO A 82 -12.79 7.93 -2.61
CA PRO A 82 -11.33 7.83 -2.66
C PRO A 82 -10.59 9.16 -2.77
N ALA A 83 -11.18 10.14 -3.48
CA ALA A 83 -10.57 11.46 -3.61
C ALA A 83 -10.35 12.14 -2.25
N ASP A 84 -11.23 11.93 -1.27
CA ASP A 84 -11.10 12.50 0.07
C ASP A 84 -9.87 11.93 0.79
N ALA A 85 -9.64 10.62 0.66
CA ALA A 85 -8.46 9.96 1.25
C ALA A 85 -7.17 10.43 0.59
N ILE A 86 -7.15 10.55 -0.74
CA ILE A 86 -6.00 11.06 -1.50
C ILE A 86 -5.66 12.48 -1.08
N HIS A 87 -6.63 13.37 -0.97
CA HIS A 87 -6.43 14.74 -0.50
C HIS A 87 -5.93 14.80 0.94
N ALA A 88 -6.38 13.88 1.79
CA ALA A 88 -5.94 13.80 3.17
C ALA A 88 -4.51 13.24 3.32
N GLY A 89 -4.02 12.50 2.32
CA GLY A 89 -2.67 11.95 2.30
C GLY A 89 -2.59 10.44 2.45
N ILE A 90 -3.68 9.70 2.24
CA ILE A 90 -3.70 8.23 2.18
C ILE A 90 -3.97 7.78 0.76
N VAL A 91 -3.08 6.96 0.22
CA VAL A 91 -3.20 6.36 -1.11
C VAL A 91 -3.07 4.84 -1.04
N CYS A 92 -3.70 4.14 -1.98
CA CYS A 92 -3.68 2.68 -2.04
C CYS A 92 -3.26 2.20 -3.44
N VAL A 93 -2.22 1.38 -3.48
CA VAL A 93 -1.86 0.57 -4.64
C VAL A 93 -2.65 -0.74 -4.53
N PRO A 94 -3.63 -0.98 -5.41
CA PRO A 94 -4.52 -2.12 -5.29
C PRO A 94 -3.85 -3.42 -5.75
N GLU A 95 -4.41 -4.55 -5.33
CA GLU A 95 -3.96 -5.88 -5.71
C GLU A 95 -4.02 -6.10 -7.24
N GLU A 96 -5.14 -5.74 -7.86
CA GLU A 96 -5.36 -5.91 -9.30
C GLU A 96 -4.90 -4.66 -10.09
N ARG A 97 -3.58 -4.51 -10.26
CA ARG A 97 -2.99 -3.33 -10.90
C ARG A 97 -3.54 -3.02 -12.29
N GLN A 98 -3.87 -4.04 -13.09
CA GLN A 98 -4.37 -3.87 -14.46
C GLN A 98 -5.84 -3.43 -14.53
N LYS A 99 -6.62 -3.77 -13.52
CA LYS A 99 -8.04 -3.41 -13.46
C LYS A 99 -8.33 -2.18 -12.63
N GLN A 100 -7.56 -1.98 -11.57
CA GLN A 100 -7.82 -0.97 -10.53
C GLN A 100 -6.67 0.02 -10.35
N GLY A 101 -5.45 -0.39 -10.74
CA GLY A 101 -4.25 0.40 -10.48
C GLY A 101 -3.88 1.38 -11.59
N ALA A 102 -4.08 1.01 -12.84
CA ALA A 102 -3.74 1.80 -14.01
C ALA A 102 -4.80 1.69 -15.11
N ILE A 103 -4.88 2.71 -15.96
CA ILE A 103 -5.59 2.63 -17.22
C ILE A 103 -4.56 2.14 -18.23
N ILE A 104 -4.54 0.83 -18.47
CA ILE A 104 -3.42 0.15 -19.15
C ILE A 104 -3.26 0.55 -20.61
N GLU A 105 -4.32 0.98 -21.26
CA GLU A 105 -4.30 1.47 -22.65
C GLU A 105 -3.71 2.88 -22.79
N LEU A 106 -3.65 3.63 -21.68
CA LEU A 106 -3.11 4.99 -21.68
C LEU A 106 -1.58 5.01 -21.51
N PRO A 107 -0.92 6.07 -21.99
CA PRO A 107 0.50 6.31 -21.77
C PRO A 107 0.92 6.32 -20.31
N ILE A 108 2.17 5.95 -20.06
CA ILE A 108 2.80 6.05 -18.74
C ILE A 108 2.63 7.46 -18.15
N ALA A 109 2.90 8.50 -18.96
CA ALA A 109 2.79 9.88 -18.52
C ALA A 109 1.38 10.23 -18.03
N GLN A 110 0.36 9.82 -18.76
CA GLN A 110 -1.03 10.09 -18.41
C GLN A 110 -1.47 9.31 -17.16
N ASN A 111 -1.01 8.08 -16.99
CA ASN A 111 -1.27 7.32 -15.76
C ASN A 111 -0.68 8.00 -14.53
N ILE A 112 0.58 8.45 -14.60
CA ILE A 112 1.25 9.09 -13.46
C ILE A 112 0.62 10.44 -13.13
N SER A 113 0.24 11.23 -14.12
CA SER A 113 -0.35 12.56 -13.91
C SER A 113 -1.81 12.54 -13.48
N LEU A 114 -2.54 11.44 -13.75
CA LEU A 114 -3.99 11.37 -13.61
C LEU A 114 -4.54 11.89 -12.27
N PRO A 115 -4.01 11.51 -11.09
CA PRO A 115 -4.53 12.01 -9.82
C PRO A 115 -4.26 13.51 -9.58
N GLN A 116 -3.41 14.11 -10.38
CA GLN A 116 -2.95 15.49 -10.23
C GLN A 116 -3.38 16.42 -11.37
N LEU A 117 -4.23 15.95 -12.29
CA LEU A 117 -4.61 16.71 -13.47
C LEU A 117 -5.15 18.10 -13.15
N SER A 118 -6.04 18.22 -12.19
CA SER A 118 -6.60 19.52 -11.78
C SER A 118 -5.56 20.46 -11.18
N LYS A 119 -4.60 19.90 -10.43
CA LYS A 119 -3.50 20.66 -9.82
C LYS A 119 -2.48 21.12 -10.86
N LEU A 120 -2.16 20.25 -11.82
CA LEU A 120 -1.27 20.58 -12.95
C LEU A 120 -1.89 21.58 -13.92
N ASN A 121 -3.21 21.57 -14.03
CA ASN A 121 -3.99 22.30 -15.02
C ASN A 121 -5.11 23.11 -14.37
N PRO A 122 -4.80 24.11 -13.53
CA PRO A 122 -5.80 24.85 -12.77
C PRO A 122 -6.82 25.60 -13.64
N ASN A 123 -6.47 25.90 -14.86
CA ASN A 123 -7.35 26.57 -15.83
C ASN A 123 -8.18 25.59 -16.69
N GLY A 124 -8.13 24.28 -16.39
CA GLY A 124 -8.86 23.25 -17.12
C GLY A 124 -8.30 22.89 -18.49
N VAL A 125 -7.18 23.47 -18.89
CA VAL A 125 -6.50 23.15 -20.16
C VAL A 125 -5.33 22.23 -19.88
N LEU A 126 -5.34 21.03 -20.47
CA LEU A 126 -4.26 20.06 -20.31
C LEU A 126 -2.93 20.61 -20.83
N ASN A 127 -1.87 20.35 -20.09
CA ASN A 127 -0.52 20.75 -20.45
C ASN A 127 0.39 19.51 -20.50
N ASP A 128 0.61 18.99 -21.69
CA ASP A 128 1.42 17.80 -21.93
C ASP A 128 2.84 17.93 -21.37
N ALA A 129 3.42 19.13 -21.40
CA ALA A 129 4.77 19.34 -20.88
C ALA A 129 4.84 19.18 -19.36
N LYS A 130 3.83 19.63 -18.64
CA LYS A 130 3.74 19.45 -17.17
C LYS A 130 3.48 17.98 -16.79
N GLU A 131 2.60 17.32 -17.51
CA GLU A 131 2.34 15.88 -17.32
C GLU A 131 3.60 15.06 -17.60
N TRP A 132 4.30 15.38 -18.69
CA TRP A 132 5.57 14.73 -19.05
C TRP A 132 6.64 14.94 -17.98
N ALA A 133 6.81 16.16 -17.49
CA ALA A 133 7.81 16.48 -16.46
C ALA A 133 7.55 15.72 -15.17
N LEU A 134 6.29 15.61 -14.73
CA LEU A 134 5.91 14.83 -13.57
C LEU A 134 6.20 13.33 -13.77
N ALA A 135 5.84 12.81 -14.94
CA ALA A 135 6.08 11.42 -15.28
C ALA A 135 7.57 11.09 -15.36
N ASP A 136 8.37 11.99 -15.96
CA ASP A 136 9.81 11.83 -16.07
C ASP A 136 10.48 11.74 -14.69
N GLU A 137 10.08 12.59 -13.76
CA GLU A 137 10.57 12.58 -12.38
C GLU A 137 10.29 11.22 -11.69
N TYR A 138 9.04 10.80 -11.66
CA TYR A 138 8.65 9.60 -10.90
C TYR A 138 8.96 8.29 -11.61
N ALA A 139 8.85 8.23 -12.93
CA ALA A 139 9.25 7.05 -13.69
C ALA A 139 10.76 6.79 -13.61
N LYS A 140 11.58 7.83 -13.64
CA LYS A 140 13.03 7.71 -13.43
C LYS A 140 13.38 7.31 -12.00
N ARG A 141 12.77 7.94 -11.01
CA ARG A 141 12.97 7.62 -9.59
C ARG A 141 12.69 6.14 -9.31
N LEU A 142 11.66 5.59 -9.93
CA LEU A 142 11.27 4.19 -9.80
C LEU A 142 12.00 3.25 -10.76
N GLN A 143 12.86 3.80 -11.62
CA GLN A 143 13.59 3.04 -12.63
C GLN A 143 12.64 2.23 -13.54
N VAL A 144 11.56 2.87 -14.00
CA VAL A 144 10.65 2.28 -14.99
C VAL A 144 11.40 2.06 -16.30
N LYS A 145 11.41 0.85 -16.80
CA LYS A 145 12.02 0.49 -18.09
C LYS A 145 10.99 0.65 -19.20
N ALA A 146 11.14 1.67 -20.00
CA ALA A 146 10.29 1.97 -21.15
C ALA A 146 11.09 2.71 -22.23
N PHE A 147 10.66 2.63 -23.48
CA PHE A 147 11.28 3.38 -24.57
C PHE A 147 10.90 4.87 -24.54
N SER A 148 9.73 5.18 -24.06
CA SER A 148 9.18 6.53 -23.97
C SER A 148 8.04 6.56 -22.96
N TRP A 149 7.83 7.68 -22.29
CA TRP A 149 6.67 7.87 -21.41
C TRP A 149 5.33 7.99 -22.17
N LYS A 150 5.38 8.04 -23.50
CA LYS A 150 4.22 7.91 -24.40
C LYS A 150 3.78 6.46 -24.61
N GLN A 151 4.57 5.50 -24.20
CA GLN A 151 4.27 4.09 -24.32
C GLN A 151 3.07 3.72 -23.42
N ALA A 152 2.14 2.91 -23.96
CA ALA A 152 1.00 2.41 -23.18
C ALA A 152 1.47 1.45 -22.08
N VAL A 153 0.82 1.52 -20.91
CA VAL A 153 1.21 0.71 -19.74
C VAL A 153 1.06 -0.79 -20.01
N GLU A 154 0.08 -1.21 -20.81
CA GLU A 154 -0.13 -2.63 -21.18
C GLU A 154 1.07 -3.27 -21.84
N THR A 155 1.93 -2.49 -22.51
CA THR A 155 3.12 -2.99 -23.21
C THR A 155 4.31 -3.25 -22.27
N LEU A 156 4.20 -2.88 -21.00
CA LEU A 156 5.24 -3.08 -19.99
C LEU A 156 5.16 -4.45 -19.34
N SER A 157 6.29 -4.93 -18.81
CA SER A 157 6.30 -6.06 -17.90
C SER A 157 5.49 -5.77 -16.63
N GLY A 158 5.00 -6.81 -15.95
CA GLY A 158 4.23 -6.66 -14.71
C GLY A 158 4.94 -5.83 -13.64
N GLY A 159 6.25 -6.01 -13.50
CA GLY A 159 7.04 -5.23 -12.56
C GLY A 159 7.11 -3.75 -12.92
N ASN A 160 7.25 -3.42 -14.21
CA ASN A 160 7.24 -2.01 -14.65
C ASN A 160 5.84 -1.40 -14.56
N GLN A 161 4.79 -2.17 -14.84
CA GLN A 161 3.41 -1.72 -14.58
C GLN A 161 3.21 -1.34 -13.11
N GLN A 162 3.69 -2.18 -12.19
CA GLN A 162 3.61 -1.90 -10.75
C GLN A 162 4.35 -0.63 -10.37
N LYS A 163 5.53 -0.41 -10.91
CA LYS A 163 6.28 0.83 -10.72
C LYS A 163 5.52 2.07 -11.21
N VAL A 164 4.81 1.98 -12.32
CA VAL A 164 3.98 3.08 -12.82
C VAL A 164 2.84 3.38 -11.84
N VAL A 165 2.15 2.36 -11.33
CA VAL A 165 1.07 2.55 -10.33
C VAL A 165 1.61 3.17 -9.05
N ILE A 166 2.75 2.71 -8.55
CA ILE A 166 3.40 3.30 -7.38
C ILE A 166 3.79 4.76 -7.66
N GLY A 167 4.38 5.04 -8.81
CA GLY A 167 4.77 6.39 -9.22
C GLY A 167 3.61 7.37 -9.30
N LYS A 168 2.49 6.92 -9.84
CA LYS A 168 1.23 7.67 -9.86
C LYS A 168 0.82 8.17 -8.48
N TRP A 169 0.87 7.31 -7.48
CA TRP A 169 0.45 7.66 -6.13
C TRP A 169 1.51 8.44 -5.35
N LEU A 170 2.79 8.14 -5.54
CA LEU A 170 3.86 8.94 -4.93
C LEU A 170 3.87 10.39 -5.41
N ALA A 171 3.52 10.62 -6.67
CA ALA A 171 3.43 11.95 -7.22
C ALA A 171 2.39 12.83 -6.49
N THR A 172 1.47 12.25 -5.74
CA THR A 172 0.52 12.97 -4.89
C THR A 172 1.09 13.42 -3.54
N HIS A 173 2.33 13.05 -3.21
CA HIS A 173 3.00 13.29 -1.92
C HIS A 173 2.18 12.81 -0.71
N PRO A 174 1.87 11.50 -0.63
CA PRO A 174 1.09 10.95 0.48
C PRO A 174 1.90 10.89 1.78
N ASP A 175 1.19 10.87 2.91
CA ASP A 175 1.77 10.56 4.22
C ASP A 175 1.77 9.05 4.48
N VAL A 176 0.75 8.36 3.97
CA VAL A 176 0.56 6.92 4.10
C VAL A 176 0.33 6.31 2.72
N ILE A 177 1.11 5.28 2.40
CA ILE A 177 0.90 4.46 1.21
C ILE A 177 0.54 3.03 1.62
N ILE A 178 -0.58 2.56 1.11
CA ILE A 178 -1.03 1.18 1.26
C ILE A 178 -0.63 0.41 0.00
N LEU A 179 0.03 -0.71 0.19
CA LEU A 179 0.45 -1.63 -0.87
C LEU A 179 -0.27 -2.96 -0.67
N ASP A 180 -1.30 -3.22 -1.44
CA ASP A 180 -2.08 -4.46 -1.36
C ASP A 180 -1.53 -5.48 -2.37
N GLU A 181 -0.95 -6.57 -1.86
CA GLU A 181 -0.28 -7.62 -2.64
C GLU A 181 0.72 -7.05 -3.67
N PRO A 182 1.70 -6.23 -3.25
CA PRO A 182 2.51 -5.40 -4.17
C PRO A 182 3.38 -6.20 -5.13
N THR A 183 3.67 -7.46 -4.81
CA THR A 183 4.55 -8.33 -5.60
C THR A 183 3.82 -9.46 -6.31
N LYS A 184 2.48 -9.49 -6.24
CA LYS A 184 1.67 -10.51 -6.88
C LYS A 184 1.80 -10.46 -8.41
N GLY A 185 2.12 -11.59 -9.00
CA GLY A 185 2.20 -11.74 -10.46
C GLY A 185 3.34 -10.97 -11.11
N ILE A 186 4.44 -10.73 -10.39
CA ILE A 186 5.68 -10.16 -10.93
C ILE A 186 6.86 -11.10 -10.72
N ASP A 187 7.90 -10.94 -11.54
CA ASP A 187 9.10 -11.76 -11.47
C ASP A 187 9.97 -11.45 -10.24
N ILE A 188 10.87 -12.38 -9.88
CA ILE A 188 11.71 -12.27 -8.68
C ILE A 188 12.57 -11.00 -8.66
N GLY A 189 13.13 -10.60 -9.81
CA GLY A 189 13.96 -9.40 -9.89
C GLY A 189 13.15 -8.13 -9.66
N SER A 190 11.93 -8.09 -10.20
CA SER A 190 10.99 -6.98 -9.97
C SER A 190 10.44 -6.96 -8.54
N LYS A 191 10.23 -8.12 -7.90
CA LYS A 191 9.89 -8.19 -6.47
C LYS A 191 10.96 -7.52 -5.61
N ALA A 192 12.23 -7.84 -5.84
CA ALA A 192 13.35 -7.23 -5.11
C ALA A 192 13.37 -5.70 -5.27
N ALA A 193 13.09 -5.20 -6.47
CA ALA A 193 13.02 -3.76 -6.72
C ALA A 193 11.87 -3.08 -5.96
N VAL A 194 10.71 -3.72 -5.85
CA VAL A 194 9.58 -3.22 -5.06
C VAL A 194 9.93 -3.19 -3.57
N HIS A 195 10.56 -4.23 -3.05
CA HIS A 195 11.00 -4.29 -1.64
C HIS A 195 12.04 -3.21 -1.33
N GLN A 196 13.03 -3.03 -2.19
CA GLN A 196 14.01 -1.94 -2.08
C GLN A 196 13.32 -0.59 -2.01
N PHE A 197 12.36 -0.40 -2.88
CA PHE A 197 11.60 0.85 -2.95
C PHE A 197 10.78 1.10 -1.67
N MET A 198 10.15 0.08 -1.09
CA MET A 198 9.45 0.20 0.19
C MET A 198 10.40 0.69 1.31
N SER A 199 11.62 0.16 1.36
CA SER A 199 12.63 0.61 2.32
C SER A 199 13.05 2.07 2.09
N GLU A 200 13.16 2.48 0.83
CA GLU A 200 13.46 3.88 0.50
C GLU A 200 12.33 4.83 0.93
N LEU A 201 11.06 4.44 0.75
CA LEU A 201 9.91 5.25 1.17
C LEU A 201 9.94 5.55 2.67
N VAL A 202 10.12 4.53 3.50
CA VAL A 202 10.14 4.72 4.97
C VAL A 202 11.38 5.47 5.42
N SER A 203 12.51 5.32 4.73
CA SER A 203 13.72 6.11 5.01
C SER A 203 13.52 7.61 4.75
N HIS A 204 12.56 7.98 3.90
CA HIS A 204 12.16 9.36 3.64
C HIS A 204 10.97 9.82 4.50
N GLY A 205 10.60 9.05 5.50
CA GLY A 205 9.58 9.41 6.48
C GLY A 205 8.14 9.06 6.10
N LEU A 206 7.90 8.35 4.98
CA LEU A 206 6.57 7.82 4.68
C LEU A 206 6.23 6.68 5.64
N ALA A 207 4.94 6.51 5.90
CA ALA A 207 4.40 5.33 6.56
C ALA A 207 3.83 4.38 5.51
N VAL A 208 4.15 3.10 5.62
CA VAL A 208 3.75 2.07 4.66
C VAL A 208 2.91 1.01 5.37
N ILE A 209 1.75 0.69 4.79
CA ILE A 209 0.99 -0.52 5.11
C ILE A 209 1.21 -1.50 3.97
N MET A 210 1.67 -2.69 4.29
CA MET A 210 1.87 -3.77 3.33
C MET A 210 0.94 -4.92 3.65
N VAL A 211 0.10 -5.29 2.69
CA VAL A 211 -0.75 -6.48 2.77
C VAL A 211 -0.17 -7.54 1.84
N SER A 212 0.14 -8.71 2.36
CA SER A 212 0.65 -9.81 1.55
C SER A 212 0.15 -11.17 2.05
N SER A 213 -0.12 -12.07 1.12
CA SER A 213 -0.39 -13.48 1.38
C SER A 213 0.90 -14.32 1.43
N GLU A 214 2.02 -13.75 1.04
CA GLU A 214 3.34 -14.38 1.12
C GLU A 214 3.98 -14.09 2.49
N LEU A 215 3.89 -15.02 3.43
CA LEU A 215 4.41 -14.82 4.78
C LEU A 215 5.90 -14.45 4.84
N PRO A 216 6.80 -15.04 4.02
CA PRO A 216 8.20 -14.63 4.00
C PRO A 216 8.40 -13.15 3.64
N GLU A 217 7.55 -12.61 2.75
CA GLU A 217 7.58 -11.19 2.37
C GLU A 217 7.20 -10.30 3.56
N VAL A 218 6.11 -10.62 4.23
CA VAL A 218 5.66 -9.87 5.41
C VAL A 218 6.71 -9.92 6.52
N MET A 219 7.23 -11.10 6.83
CA MET A 219 8.24 -11.27 7.87
C MET A 219 9.58 -10.56 7.51
N GLY A 220 9.92 -10.53 6.23
CA GLY A 220 11.17 -9.92 5.77
C GLY A 220 11.13 -8.40 5.70
N MET A 221 9.97 -7.82 5.47
CA MET A 221 9.82 -6.38 5.21
C MET A 221 9.18 -5.60 6.35
N ALA A 222 8.26 -6.19 7.11
CA ALA A 222 7.49 -5.47 8.12
C ALA A 222 8.28 -5.24 9.41
N ASP A 223 8.08 -4.09 10.04
CA ASP A 223 8.56 -3.78 11.39
C ASP A 223 7.65 -4.41 12.44
N ARG A 224 6.39 -4.54 12.10
CA ARG A 224 5.33 -5.09 12.93
C ARG A 224 4.32 -5.78 12.04
N ILE A 225 3.75 -6.89 12.53
CA ILE A 225 2.80 -7.72 11.77
C ILE A 225 1.49 -7.82 12.53
N ILE A 226 0.39 -7.46 11.88
CA ILE A 226 -0.96 -7.72 12.34
C ILE A 226 -1.49 -8.92 11.57
N VAL A 227 -2.02 -9.90 12.30
CA VAL A 227 -2.65 -11.10 11.73
C VAL A 227 -4.15 -10.96 11.80
N MET A 228 -4.80 -11.14 10.66
CA MET A 228 -6.26 -11.13 10.56
C MET A 228 -6.81 -12.52 10.25
N HIS A 229 -7.97 -12.80 10.83
CA HIS A 229 -8.74 -14.01 10.58
C HIS A 229 -10.23 -13.66 10.66
N GLU A 230 -10.99 -14.01 9.61
CA GLU A 230 -12.44 -13.78 9.56
C GLU A 230 -12.86 -12.35 9.98
N GLY A 231 -12.18 -11.35 9.44
CA GLY A 231 -12.48 -9.94 9.68
C GLY A 231 -12.04 -9.39 11.04
N LEU A 232 -11.31 -10.16 11.84
CA LEU A 232 -10.85 -9.76 13.16
C LEU A 232 -9.32 -9.69 13.21
N MET A 233 -8.79 -8.77 14.01
CA MET A 233 -7.38 -8.79 14.41
C MET A 233 -7.21 -9.88 15.48
N VAL A 234 -6.43 -10.92 15.18
CA VAL A 234 -6.26 -12.07 16.10
C VAL A 234 -4.89 -12.08 16.79
N ALA A 235 -3.91 -11.41 16.23
CA ALA A 235 -2.58 -11.28 16.83
C ALA A 235 -1.83 -10.06 16.27
N GLU A 236 -0.86 -9.59 17.03
CA GLU A 236 0.11 -8.56 16.66
C GLU A 236 1.48 -8.96 17.17
N TYR A 237 2.50 -8.85 16.30
CA TYR A 237 3.88 -9.22 16.61
C TYR A 237 4.84 -8.13 16.15
N GLN A 238 5.85 -7.84 16.97
CA GLN A 238 7.02 -7.08 16.51
C GLN A 238 7.89 -7.96 15.61
N ALA A 239 8.69 -7.35 14.74
CA ALA A 239 9.64 -8.09 13.91
C ALA A 239 10.55 -8.99 14.79
N GLY A 240 10.64 -10.27 14.44
CA GLY A 240 11.45 -11.27 15.16
C GLY A 240 10.81 -11.88 16.40
N GLU A 241 9.62 -11.43 16.83
CA GLU A 241 8.95 -12.01 18.02
C GLU A 241 8.22 -13.32 17.73
N ALA A 242 7.79 -13.54 16.50
CA ALA A 242 7.02 -14.71 16.12
C ALA A 242 7.70 -15.54 15.03
N THR A 243 7.49 -16.86 15.11
CA THR A 243 7.90 -17.79 14.04
C THR A 243 6.83 -17.84 12.94
N ALA A 244 7.20 -18.38 11.78
CA ALA A 244 6.25 -18.60 10.69
C ALA A 244 5.08 -19.48 11.12
N GLU A 245 5.35 -20.55 11.90
CA GLU A 245 4.33 -21.45 12.42
C GLU A 245 3.34 -20.72 13.33
N THR A 246 3.83 -19.86 14.21
CA THR A 246 2.99 -19.07 15.12
C THR A 246 2.05 -18.14 14.34
N ILE A 247 2.56 -17.47 13.33
CA ILE A 247 1.78 -16.54 12.50
C ILE A 247 0.72 -17.30 11.69
N VAL A 248 1.10 -18.40 11.05
CA VAL A 248 0.16 -19.26 10.28
C VAL A 248 -0.92 -19.84 11.18
N SER A 249 -0.56 -20.31 12.38
CA SER A 249 -1.52 -20.81 13.37
C SER A 249 -2.55 -19.73 13.74
N ALA A 250 -2.10 -18.53 14.04
CA ALA A 250 -3.00 -17.41 14.30
C ALA A 250 -3.92 -17.09 13.11
N ALA A 251 -3.37 -17.07 11.88
CA ALA A 251 -4.12 -16.81 10.66
C ALA A 251 -5.17 -17.87 10.33
N SER A 252 -4.96 -19.11 10.76
CA SER A 252 -5.91 -20.22 10.58
C SER A 252 -6.99 -20.30 11.67
N GLY A 253 -6.93 -19.45 12.70
CA GLY A 253 -7.86 -19.46 13.82
C GLY A 253 -7.59 -20.54 14.88
N ALA A 254 -6.52 -21.32 14.75
CA ALA A 254 -6.19 -22.41 15.66
C ALA A 254 -5.88 -21.97 17.12
N GLY A 255 -5.69 -20.66 17.35
CA GLY A 255 -5.48 -20.10 18.69
C GLY A 255 -6.76 -19.88 19.51
N LYS A 256 -7.94 -20.08 18.94
CA LYS A 256 -9.23 -19.87 19.64
C LYS A 256 -9.75 -21.07 20.39
N GLU A 257 -9.16 -22.26 20.25
CA GLU A 257 -9.59 -23.47 20.93
C GLU A 257 -8.95 -23.69 22.32
N ALA A 258 -8.11 -22.76 22.78
CA ALA A 258 -7.35 -22.90 24.03
C ALA A 258 -7.66 -21.82 25.09
N ALA A 259 -8.86 -21.20 25.06
CA ALA A 259 -9.26 -20.24 26.09
C ALA A 259 -10.66 -20.54 26.63
#